data_a8b36d54481bb28c60a4a6c166a35df4
#
_entry.id   a8b36d54481bb28c60a4a6c166a35df4
#
_cell.length_a   1.000
_cell.length_b   1.000
_cell.length_c   1.000
_cell.angle_alpha   90.00
_cell.angle_beta   90.00
_cell.angle_gamma   90.00
#
_symmetry.space_group_name_H-M   'P 1'
#
loop_
_entity.id
_entity.type
_entity.pdbx_description
1 polymer ?
#
loop_
_entity_poly.entity_id
_entity_poly.type
_entity_poly.pdbx_seq_one_letter_code
_entity_poly.pdbx_strand_id
1 'polypeptide(L)'
;QRSLVGSEMCIRDSAGEILYSHVAAGYESISLGEQQLSQLLHMETGEIRIGASDMTLQFYLLPYLEHFHQLYPGIKVHVTNAPTPSTINHLLSGNIDFGIVTSPLPADPHMEIKQAREIEDIFIAGPRFSYLQGKTLDYHELDELPIICLEHDTSTRAYVDTFLSHEGVTLQPEFELSTSDMIAQFVMRNLGIGSIMADFAQSYIDRGDLFRLQFKKPIPKRHMCIISDRRRGMSVAANKLMELL
;
A
#
# COMPACT_ATOMS: atom_id res chain seq x y z
N GLN A 1 31.79 43.05 15.12
CA GLN A 1 31.59 41.66 14.67
C GLN A 1 30.22 41.19 15.19
N ARG A 2 29.17 41.37 14.41
CA ARG A 2 27.88 40.74 14.68
C ARG A 2 27.89 39.37 14.00
N SER A 3 27.85 38.35 14.80
CA SER A 3 27.90 36.94 14.47
C SER A 3 26.72 36.54 13.56
N LEU A 4 27.04 35.87 12.46
CA LEU A 4 26.11 35.24 11.50
C LEU A 4 25.39 33.98 12.07
N VAL A 5 25.36 33.82 13.38
CA VAL A 5 24.71 32.66 14.07
C VAL A 5 23.20 32.79 14.18
N GLY A 6 22.62 33.94 13.73
CA GLY A 6 21.16 34.16 13.83
C GLY A 6 20.33 33.63 12.66
N SER A 7 20.93 33.20 11.53
CA SER A 7 20.18 32.84 10.33
C SER A 7 19.65 31.39 10.31
N GLU A 8 20.35 30.48 10.94
CA GLU A 8 19.88 29.06 11.00
C GLU A 8 18.75 28.83 12.02
N MET A 9 18.67 29.67 13.05
CA MET A 9 17.63 29.57 14.07
C MET A 9 16.31 30.23 13.67
N CYS A 10 16.34 31.19 12.72
CA CYS A 10 15.12 31.82 12.18
C CYS A 10 14.38 30.97 11.15
N ILE A 11 15.01 29.94 10.60
CA ILE A 11 14.38 29.02 9.62
C ILE A 11 13.44 28.00 10.29
N ARG A 12 13.55 27.84 11.62
CA ARG A 12 12.72 26.91 12.42
C ARG A 12 11.65 27.57 13.27
N ASP A 13 11.41 28.87 13.14
CA ASP A 13 10.27 29.50 13.76
C ASP A 13 9.00 29.33 12.91
N SER A 14 7.84 29.57 13.49
CA SER A 14 6.54 29.41 12.82
C SER A 14 6.42 30.24 11.54
N ALA A 15 7.08 31.38 11.45
CA ALA A 15 7.10 32.21 10.26
C ALA A 15 7.98 31.58 9.15
N GLY A 16 9.13 31.00 9.53
CA GLY A 16 9.99 30.26 8.64
C GLY A 16 9.34 29.00 8.07
N GLU A 17 8.57 28.27 8.86
CA GLU A 17 7.80 27.11 8.41
C GLU A 17 6.70 27.49 7.43
N ILE A 18 5.98 28.58 7.69
CA ILE A 18 4.96 29.11 6.77
C ILE A 18 5.61 29.53 5.44
N LEU A 19 6.69 30.31 5.49
CA LEU A 19 7.42 30.71 4.29
C LEU A 19 7.97 29.50 3.53
N TYR A 20 8.57 28.54 4.24
CA TYR A 20 9.11 27.32 3.64
C TYR A 20 8.03 26.53 2.89
N SER A 21 6.84 26.37 3.49
CA SER A 21 5.74 25.64 2.84
C SER A 21 5.30 26.30 1.52
N HIS A 22 5.23 27.62 1.47
CA HIS A 22 4.88 28.36 0.25
C HIS A 22 6.00 28.34 -0.79
N VAL A 23 7.25 28.50 -0.35
CA VAL A 23 8.42 28.45 -1.26
C VAL A 23 8.60 27.04 -1.84
N ALA A 24 8.46 26.01 -1.01
CA ALA A 24 8.52 24.61 -1.46
C ALA A 24 7.43 24.30 -2.50
N ALA A 25 6.18 24.69 -2.23
CA ALA A 25 5.08 24.51 -3.18
C ALA A 25 5.29 25.29 -4.49
N GLY A 26 5.82 26.53 -4.42
CA GLY A 26 6.16 27.33 -5.59
C GLY A 26 7.29 26.71 -6.42
N TYR A 27 8.34 26.24 -5.76
CA TYR A 27 9.47 25.57 -6.41
C TYR A 27 9.04 24.27 -7.09
N GLU A 28 8.22 23.44 -6.42
CA GLU A 28 7.66 22.24 -7.00
C GLU A 28 6.82 22.52 -8.25
N SER A 29 6.00 23.59 -8.22
CA SER A 29 5.19 24.01 -9.38
C SER A 29 6.06 24.42 -10.57
N ILE A 30 7.15 25.14 -10.34
CA ILE A 30 8.10 25.54 -11.38
C ILE A 30 8.81 24.30 -11.95
N SER A 31 9.35 23.44 -11.09
CA SER A 31 10.01 22.19 -11.49
C SER A 31 9.10 21.28 -12.31
N LEU A 32 7.82 21.19 -11.92
CA LEU A 32 6.81 20.44 -12.68
C LEU A 32 6.59 21.06 -14.08
N GLY A 33 6.53 22.40 -14.17
CA GLY A 33 6.41 23.11 -15.45
C GLY A 33 7.61 22.86 -16.37
N GLU A 34 8.83 22.91 -15.84
CA GLU A 34 10.05 22.60 -16.58
C GLU A 34 10.07 21.13 -17.04
N GLN A 35 9.65 20.21 -16.17
CA GLN A 35 9.53 18.79 -16.50
C GLN A 35 8.50 18.53 -17.58
N GLN A 36 7.32 19.16 -17.50
CA GLN A 36 6.28 19.06 -18.52
C GLN A 36 6.76 19.60 -19.87
N LEU A 37 7.44 20.73 -19.88
CA LEU A 37 8.02 21.31 -21.11
C LEU A 37 9.07 20.40 -21.70
N SER A 38 9.99 19.88 -20.89
CA SER A 38 11.02 18.94 -21.32
C SER A 38 10.42 17.65 -21.88
N GLN A 39 9.37 17.12 -21.25
CA GLN A 39 8.66 15.92 -21.70
C GLN A 39 7.84 16.13 -23.00
N LEU A 40 7.30 17.33 -23.20
CA LEU A 40 6.65 17.71 -24.47
C LEU A 40 7.67 17.81 -25.63
N LEU A 41 8.88 18.23 -25.32
CA LEU A 41 9.95 18.39 -26.31
C LEU A 41 10.70 17.07 -26.58
N HIS A 42 10.81 16.18 -25.59
CA HIS A 42 11.56 14.93 -25.67
C HIS A 42 10.91 13.86 -24.79
N MET A 43 9.88 13.18 -25.29
CA MET A 43 9.23 12.04 -24.60
C MET A 43 10.18 10.87 -24.21
N GLU A 44 11.49 11.08 -24.30
CA GLU A 44 12.53 10.07 -24.08
C GLU A 44 13.04 10.01 -22.64
N THR A 45 12.77 11.02 -21.80
CA THR A 45 13.29 11.08 -20.42
C THR A 45 12.27 11.63 -19.44
N GLY A 46 12.25 11.10 -18.24
CA GLY A 46 11.37 11.56 -17.16
C GLY A 46 11.47 10.65 -15.95
N GLU A 47 10.75 11.02 -14.89
CA GLU A 47 10.70 10.26 -13.64
C GLU A 47 9.27 10.20 -13.14
N ILE A 48 8.90 9.05 -12.61
CA ILE A 48 7.64 8.81 -11.89
C ILE A 48 7.97 8.25 -10.53
N ARG A 49 7.34 8.80 -9.47
CA ARG A 49 7.48 8.34 -8.10
C ARG A 49 6.16 7.77 -7.62
N ILE A 50 6.14 6.50 -7.26
CA ILE A 50 4.94 5.75 -6.90
C ILE A 50 5.09 5.21 -5.49
N GLY A 51 4.03 5.32 -4.67
CA GLY A 51 3.94 4.62 -3.40
C GLY A 51 3.05 3.39 -3.53
N ALA A 52 3.54 2.23 -3.09
CA ALA A 52 2.75 1.00 -3.09
C ALA A 52 3.31 0.02 -2.05
N SER A 53 2.46 -0.80 -1.45
CA SER A 53 2.96 -1.95 -0.68
C SER A 53 3.45 -3.05 -1.62
N ASP A 54 4.25 -4.00 -1.11
CA ASP A 54 4.71 -5.18 -1.85
C ASP A 54 3.55 -5.92 -2.53
N MET A 55 2.44 -6.06 -1.84
CA MET A 55 1.24 -6.73 -2.34
C MET A 55 0.59 -5.97 -3.50
N THR A 56 0.38 -4.66 -3.34
CA THR A 56 -0.22 -3.83 -4.38
C THR A 56 0.72 -3.69 -5.58
N LEU A 57 2.03 -3.66 -5.33
CA LEU A 57 3.04 -3.67 -6.39
C LEU A 57 2.98 -4.97 -7.20
N GLN A 58 3.07 -6.11 -6.54
CA GLN A 58 3.18 -7.43 -7.20
C GLN A 58 1.89 -7.82 -7.93
N PHE A 59 0.73 -7.65 -7.29
CA PHE A 59 -0.54 -8.20 -7.79
C PHE A 59 -1.39 -7.22 -8.60
N TYR A 60 -1.02 -5.95 -8.61
CA TYR A 60 -1.75 -4.95 -9.38
C TYR A 60 -0.82 -4.15 -10.30
N LEU A 61 0.20 -3.49 -9.76
CA LEU A 61 0.96 -2.50 -10.52
C LEU A 61 1.96 -3.12 -11.51
N LEU A 62 2.59 -4.25 -11.16
CA LEU A 62 3.72 -4.81 -11.93
C LEU A 62 3.39 -5.09 -13.41
N PRO A 63 2.25 -5.67 -13.80
CA PRO A 63 1.91 -5.87 -15.21
C PRO A 63 1.80 -4.55 -16.00
N TYR A 64 1.29 -3.50 -15.37
CA TYR A 64 1.19 -2.17 -15.98
C TYR A 64 2.56 -1.50 -16.11
N LEU A 65 3.45 -1.67 -15.11
CA LEU A 65 4.82 -1.18 -15.19
C LEU A 65 5.61 -1.87 -16.30
N GLU A 66 5.43 -3.17 -16.49
CA GLU A 66 6.05 -3.92 -17.57
C GLU A 66 5.61 -3.35 -18.93
N HIS A 67 4.30 -3.17 -19.13
CA HIS A 67 3.78 -2.60 -20.36
C HIS A 67 4.23 -1.14 -20.54
N PHE A 68 4.20 -0.34 -19.49
CA PHE A 68 4.63 1.06 -19.53
C PHE A 68 6.12 1.18 -19.90
N HIS A 69 6.98 0.32 -19.33
CA HIS A 69 8.40 0.33 -19.63
C HIS A 69 8.72 -0.07 -21.08
N GLN A 70 7.90 -0.96 -21.68
CA GLN A 70 8.01 -1.29 -23.11
C GLN A 70 7.66 -0.09 -24.00
N LEU A 71 6.66 0.71 -23.62
CA LEU A 71 6.24 1.89 -24.36
C LEU A 71 7.18 3.09 -24.16
N TYR A 72 7.72 3.26 -22.95
CA TYR A 72 8.51 4.42 -22.53
C TYR A 72 9.81 4.01 -21.80
N PRO A 73 10.76 3.37 -22.47
CA PRO A 73 11.96 2.80 -21.84
C PRO A 73 12.90 3.84 -21.23
N GLY A 74 12.79 5.11 -21.64
CA GLY A 74 13.60 6.22 -21.08
C GLY A 74 13.03 6.82 -19.80
N ILE A 75 11.82 6.44 -19.38
CA ILE A 75 11.20 6.94 -18.15
C ILE A 75 11.67 6.12 -16.95
N LYS A 76 12.22 6.82 -15.94
CA LYS A 76 12.60 6.21 -14.66
C LYS A 76 11.37 6.07 -13.76
N VAL A 77 11.19 4.91 -13.15
CA VAL A 77 10.11 4.67 -12.20
C VAL A 77 10.73 4.35 -10.85
N HIS A 78 10.44 5.19 -9.86
CA HIS A 78 10.81 4.98 -8.47
C HIS A 78 9.59 4.49 -7.69
N VAL A 79 9.66 3.29 -7.13
CA VAL A 79 8.61 2.74 -6.27
C VAL A 79 9.08 2.76 -4.83
N THR A 80 8.34 3.50 -3.98
CA THR A 80 8.52 3.47 -2.53
C THR A 80 7.62 2.39 -1.96
N ASN A 81 8.23 1.33 -1.42
CA ASN A 81 7.48 0.29 -0.72
C ASN A 81 7.13 0.77 0.69
N ALA A 82 5.82 0.94 0.93
CA ALA A 82 5.33 1.42 2.22
C ALA A 82 3.88 0.96 2.47
N PRO A 83 3.46 0.77 3.73
CA PRO A 83 2.07 0.52 4.08
C PRO A 83 1.20 1.74 3.77
N THR A 84 -0.14 1.52 3.66
CA THR A 84 -1.11 2.55 3.28
C THR A 84 -0.97 3.88 4.03
N PRO A 85 -0.83 3.92 5.39
CA PRO A 85 -0.69 5.19 6.08
C PRO A 85 0.55 5.99 5.68
N SER A 86 1.69 5.31 5.53
CA SER A 86 2.93 5.94 5.09
C SER A 86 2.87 6.40 3.63
N THR A 87 2.23 5.62 2.75
CA THR A 87 2.00 6.00 1.35
C THR A 87 1.16 7.27 1.24
N ILE A 88 0.10 7.40 2.04
CA ILE A 88 -0.72 8.62 2.11
C ILE A 88 0.13 9.82 2.57
N ASN A 89 0.95 9.64 3.60
CA ASN A 89 1.85 10.70 4.07
C ASN A 89 2.86 11.12 2.99
N HIS A 90 3.44 10.18 2.26
CA HIS A 90 4.33 10.48 1.13
C HIS A 90 3.62 11.25 0.03
N LEU A 91 2.37 10.89 -0.29
CA LEU A 91 1.55 11.60 -1.28
C LEU A 91 1.30 13.05 -0.85
N LEU A 92 0.77 13.27 0.34
CA LEU A 92 0.41 14.60 0.84
C LEU A 92 1.63 15.50 1.05
N SER A 93 2.81 14.91 1.27
CA SER A 93 4.09 15.63 1.34
C SER A 93 4.74 15.85 -0.02
N GLY A 94 4.22 15.30 -1.13
CA GLY A 94 4.76 15.46 -2.48
C GLY A 94 5.99 14.58 -2.79
N ASN A 95 6.26 13.59 -1.97
CA ASN A 95 7.37 12.67 -2.17
C ASN A 95 7.08 11.64 -3.26
N ILE A 96 5.80 11.42 -3.59
CA ILE A 96 5.31 10.55 -4.66
C ILE A 96 4.27 11.27 -5.50
N ASP A 97 4.13 10.87 -6.76
CA ASP A 97 3.19 11.44 -7.72
C ASP A 97 1.78 10.85 -7.52
N PHE A 98 1.70 9.56 -7.23
CA PHE A 98 0.48 8.86 -6.85
C PHE A 98 0.81 7.62 -6.00
N GLY A 99 -0.20 7.09 -5.33
CA GLY A 99 -0.07 5.88 -4.53
C GLY A 99 -1.10 4.81 -4.90
N ILE A 100 -0.75 3.54 -4.68
CA ILE A 100 -1.69 2.42 -4.75
C ILE A 100 -1.80 1.82 -3.35
N VAL A 101 -2.98 1.93 -2.78
CA VAL A 101 -3.27 1.64 -1.38
C VAL A 101 -4.52 0.77 -1.26
N THR A 102 -4.82 0.29 -0.06
CA THR A 102 -6.01 -0.53 0.19
C THR A 102 -6.98 0.18 1.12
N SER A 103 -8.29 0.11 0.78
CA SER A 103 -9.37 0.64 1.63
C SER A 103 -9.53 -0.18 2.93
N PRO A 104 -10.13 0.40 4.01
CA PRO A 104 -10.69 1.75 4.08
C PRO A 104 -9.61 2.84 4.13
N LEU A 105 -9.94 4.01 3.60
CA LEU A 105 -9.05 5.17 3.55
C LEU A 105 -9.62 6.33 4.36
N PRO A 106 -8.78 7.15 5.01
CA PRO A 106 -9.24 8.35 5.68
C PRO A 106 -9.81 9.33 4.67
N ALA A 107 -10.84 10.07 5.09
CA ALA A 107 -11.37 11.17 4.30
C ALA A 107 -10.38 12.35 4.36
N ASP A 108 -9.87 12.77 3.20
CA ASP A 108 -9.03 13.95 3.06
C ASP A 108 -9.50 14.76 1.83
N PRO A 109 -9.81 16.06 1.97
CA PRO A 109 -10.30 16.88 0.87
C PRO A 109 -9.29 17.08 -0.26
N HIS A 110 -8.01 16.90 0.02
CA HIS A 110 -6.93 17.04 -0.95
C HIS A 110 -6.62 15.76 -1.69
N MET A 111 -7.11 14.61 -1.19
CA MET A 111 -6.87 13.32 -1.79
C MET A 111 -7.99 12.96 -2.77
N GLU A 112 -7.61 12.61 -3.99
CA GLU A 112 -8.49 11.96 -4.93
C GLU A 112 -8.31 10.45 -4.82
N ILE A 113 -9.43 9.72 -4.80
CA ILE A 113 -9.45 8.27 -4.65
C ILE A 113 -10.22 7.67 -5.83
N LYS A 114 -9.54 6.81 -6.60
CA LYS A 114 -10.13 6.00 -7.67
C LYS A 114 -10.07 4.53 -7.25
N GLN A 115 -11.21 3.86 -7.15
CA GLN A 115 -11.23 2.40 -6.94
C GLN A 115 -10.68 1.71 -8.18
N ALA A 116 -9.73 0.80 -7.99
CA ALA A 116 -9.05 0.10 -9.07
C ALA A 116 -9.45 -1.38 -9.14
N ARG A 117 -9.44 -2.09 -8.02
CA ARG A 117 -9.70 -3.52 -7.98
C ARG A 117 -10.31 -3.95 -6.65
N GLU A 118 -11.29 -4.84 -6.69
CA GLU A 118 -11.82 -5.52 -5.50
C GLU A 118 -10.82 -6.58 -5.01
N ILE A 119 -10.65 -6.69 -3.69
CA ILE A 119 -9.78 -7.65 -3.02
C ILE A 119 -10.49 -8.32 -1.84
N GLU A 120 -10.07 -9.52 -1.52
CA GLU A 120 -10.58 -10.33 -0.42
C GLU A 120 -9.44 -10.71 0.52
N ASP A 121 -9.66 -10.59 1.83
CA ASP A 121 -8.75 -11.11 2.84
C ASP A 121 -9.30 -12.46 3.35
N ILE A 122 -8.42 -13.45 3.47
CA ILE A 122 -8.78 -14.81 3.86
C ILE A 122 -7.83 -15.33 4.94
N PHE A 123 -8.29 -16.31 5.69
CA PHE A 123 -7.41 -17.12 6.53
C PHE A 123 -6.95 -18.36 5.77
N ILE A 124 -5.68 -18.67 5.89
CA ILE A 124 -5.00 -19.82 5.27
C ILE A 124 -4.36 -20.71 6.33
N ALA A 125 -4.29 -21.99 6.04
CA ALA A 125 -3.68 -22.98 6.90
C ALA A 125 -2.83 -23.98 6.09
N GLY A 126 -1.82 -24.54 6.73
CA GLY A 126 -0.96 -25.58 6.18
C GLY A 126 -1.44 -27.01 6.53
N PRO A 127 -0.78 -28.05 6.00
CA PRO A 127 -1.21 -29.44 6.12
C PRO A 127 -1.42 -29.95 7.55
N ARG A 128 -0.69 -29.43 8.54
CA ARG A 128 -0.90 -29.77 9.97
C ARG A 128 -2.33 -29.51 10.44
N PHE A 129 -2.99 -28.52 9.87
CA PHE A 129 -4.33 -28.11 10.23
C PHE A 129 -5.40 -28.71 9.30
N SER A 130 -5.07 -29.78 8.55
CA SER A 130 -5.99 -30.44 7.59
C SER A 130 -7.32 -30.89 8.21
N TYR A 131 -7.37 -31.08 9.52
CA TYR A 131 -8.61 -31.38 10.25
C TYR A 131 -9.64 -30.24 10.20
N LEU A 132 -9.22 -29.01 9.81
CA LEU A 132 -10.09 -27.84 9.60
C LEU A 132 -10.54 -27.72 8.15
N GLN A 133 -9.92 -28.43 7.22
CA GLN A 133 -10.21 -28.32 5.79
C GLN A 133 -11.65 -28.75 5.49
N GLY A 134 -12.40 -27.91 4.76
CA GLY A 134 -13.79 -28.16 4.41
C GLY A 134 -14.79 -27.97 5.54
N LYS A 135 -14.35 -27.62 6.74
CA LYS A 135 -15.23 -27.21 7.85
C LYS A 135 -15.58 -25.74 7.74
N THR A 136 -16.82 -25.41 8.12
CA THR A 136 -17.26 -24.04 8.30
C THR A 136 -17.07 -23.65 9.76
N LEU A 137 -16.11 -22.77 10.02
CA LEU A 137 -15.67 -22.35 11.36
C LEU A 137 -16.46 -21.14 11.85
N ASP A 138 -16.47 -20.97 13.17
CA ASP A 138 -16.79 -19.70 13.81
C ASP A 138 -15.49 -18.95 14.10
N TYR A 139 -15.50 -17.60 14.10
CA TYR A 139 -14.30 -16.83 14.39
C TYR A 139 -13.76 -17.03 15.80
N HIS A 140 -14.60 -17.38 16.77
CA HIS A 140 -14.16 -17.74 18.13
C HIS A 140 -13.26 -18.97 18.18
N GLU A 141 -13.30 -19.85 17.17
CA GLU A 141 -12.38 -20.98 17.09
C GLU A 141 -10.94 -20.57 16.81
N LEU A 142 -10.70 -19.32 16.34
CA LEU A 142 -9.36 -18.76 16.19
C LEU A 142 -8.66 -18.55 17.54
N ASP A 143 -9.39 -18.39 18.64
CA ASP A 143 -8.80 -18.18 19.97
C ASP A 143 -8.00 -19.40 20.45
N GLU A 144 -8.27 -20.58 19.92
CA GLU A 144 -7.59 -21.85 20.27
C GLU A 144 -6.47 -22.21 19.27
N LEU A 145 -6.21 -21.36 18.26
CA LEU A 145 -5.29 -21.65 17.18
C LEU A 145 -4.09 -20.69 17.21
N PRO A 146 -2.88 -21.18 16.84
CA PRO A 146 -1.74 -20.29 16.69
C PRO A 146 -1.94 -19.37 15.51
N ILE A 147 -1.94 -18.06 15.73
CA ILE A 147 -2.25 -17.06 14.72
C ILE A 147 -0.98 -16.32 14.28
N ILE A 148 -0.88 -16.07 12.99
CA ILE A 148 0.18 -15.31 12.34
C ILE A 148 -0.47 -14.13 11.63
N CYS A 149 -0.06 -12.90 11.95
CA CYS A 149 -0.62 -11.68 11.41
C CYS A 149 0.44 -10.77 10.79
N LEU A 150 -0.02 -9.80 10.01
CA LEU A 150 0.78 -8.63 9.68
C LEU A 150 0.96 -7.74 10.92
N GLU A 151 2.01 -6.91 10.91
CA GLU A 151 2.24 -5.87 11.91
C GLU A 151 1.07 -4.90 12.02
N HIS A 152 0.87 -4.33 13.20
CA HIS A 152 -0.29 -3.50 13.54
C HIS A 152 -0.44 -2.22 12.69
N ASP A 153 0.66 -1.69 12.16
CA ASP A 153 0.66 -0.47 11.36
C ASP A 153 0.19 -0.68 9.90
N THR A 154 -0.14 -1.92 9.53
CA THR A 154 -0.66 -2.22 8.19
C THR A 154 -2.18 -2.04 8.11
N SER A 155 -2.67 -1.46 7.00
CA SER A 155 -4.11 -1.31 6.75
C SER A 155 -4.85 -2.65 6.67
N THR A 156 -4.18 -3.70 6.21
CA THR A 156 -4.75 -5.06 6.14
C THR A 156 -5.00 -5.59 7.56
N ARG A 157 -4.01 -5.49 8.45
CA ARG A 157 -4.17 -5.92 9.84
C ARG A 157 -5.29 -5.13 10.53
N ALA A 158 -5.28 -3.81 10.44
CA ALA A 158 -6.31 -2.96 11.03
C ALA A 158 -7.72 -3.29 10.50
N TYR A 159 -7.85 -3.63 9.22
CA TYR A 159 -9.14 -4.01 8.63
C TYR A 159 -9.66 -5.34 9.19
N VAL A 160 -8.81 -6.36 9.22
CA VAL A 160 -9.16 -7.69 9.76
C VAL A 160 -9.50 -7.61 11.24
N ASP A 161 -8.68 -6.91 12.04
CA ASP A 161 -8.92 -6.74 13.48
C ASP A 161 -10.24 -5.99 13.75
N THR A 162 -10.55 -4.94 12.96
CA THR A 162 -11.81 -4.22 13.07
C THR A 162 -13.00 -5.12 12.77
N PHE A 163 -12.93 -5.92 11.72
CA PHE A 163 -13.99 -6.87 11.39
C PHE A 163 -14.18 -7.91 12.51
N LEU A 164 -13.09 -8.52 12.97
CA LEU A 164 -13.14 -9.55 14.02
C LEU A 164 -13.63 -9.00 15.36
N SER A 165 -13.28 -7.75 15.69
CA SER A 165 -13.80 -7.10 16.91
C SER A 165 -15.32 -6.94 16.90
N HIS A 166 -15.94 -6.72 15.73
CA HIS A 166 -17.39 -6.70 15.57
C HIS A 166 -18.02 -8.11 15.70
N GLU A 167 -17.24 -9.16 15.43
CA GLU A 167 -17.66 -10.55 15.69
C GLU A 167 -17.33 -11.01 17.12
N GLY A 168 -16.81 -10.12 17.98
CA GLY A 168 -16.47 -10.41 19.38
C GLY A 168 -15.14 -11.12 19.57
N VAL A 169 -14.27 -11.14 18.54
CA VAL A 169 -12.97 -11.83 18.58
C VAL A 169 -11.82 -10.82 18.53
N THR A 170 -10.79 -11.06 19.35
CA THR A 170 -9.55 -10.28 19.34
C THR A 170 -8.39 -11.23 19.17
N LEU A 171 -7.70 -11.13 18.02
CA LEU A 171 -6.57 -12.01 17.74
C LEU A 171 -5.42 -11.82 18.73
N GLN A 172 -4.84 -12.94 19.15
CA GLN A 172 -3.63 -13.01 19.96
C GLN A 172 -2.52 -13.68 19.12
N PRO A 173 -1.84 -12.93 18.21
CA PRO A 173 -0.88 -13.54 17.31
C PRO A 173 0.35 -14.03 18.05
N GLU A 174 0.84 -15.24 17.68
CA GLU A 174 2.14 -15.75 18.11
C GLU A 174 3.28 -15.13 17.28
N PHE A 175 2.98 -14.74 16.02
CA PHE A 175 3.93 -14.09 15.13
C PHE A 175 3.29 -12.88 14.48
N GLU A 176 4.00 -11.76 14.51
CA GLU A 176 3.69 -10.54 13.76
C GLU A 176 4.79 -10.32 12.72
N LEU A 177 4.41 -10.22 11.44
CA LEU A 177 5.33 -10.21 10.31
C LEU A 177 5.06 -9.00 9.39
N SER A 178 6.10 -8.48 8.77
CA SER A 178 6.01 -7.27 7.95
C SER A 178 5.40 -7.51 6.55
N THR A 179 5.44 -8.75 6.04
CA THR A 179 4.99 -9.06 4.67
C THR A 179 4.09 -10.31 4.61
N SER A 180 3.17 -10.32 3.63
CA SER A 180 2.30 -11.48 3.38
C SER A 180 3.07 -12.70 2.89
N ASP A 181 4.22 -12.51 2.22
CA ASP A 181 5.08 -13.63 1.82
C ASP A 181 5.61 -14.37 3.04
N MET A 182 6.09 -13.63 4.05
CA MET A 182 6.54 -14.26 5.30
C MET A 182 5.41 -15.01 6.00
N ILE A 183 4.18 -14.48 6.01
CA ILE A 183 3.03 -15.19 6.56
C ILE A 183 2.82 -16.52 5.84
N ALA A 184 2.78 -16.52 4.49
CA ALA A 184 2.61 -17.74 3.72
C ALA A 184 3.74 -18.76 4.00
N GLN A 185 5.00 -18.30 4.10
CA GLN A 185 6.15 -19.14 4.42
C GLN A 185 6.04 -19.79 5.81
N PHE A 186 5.56 -19.05 6.81
CA PHE A 186 5.36 -19.56 8.17
C PHE A 186 4.20 -20.56 8.22
N VAL A 187 3.10 -20.26 7.52
CA VAL A 187 1.94 -21.15 7.46
C VAL A 187 2.30 -22.48 6.75
N MET A 188 3.04 -22.42 5.64
CA MET A 188 3.53 -23.65 4.97
C MET A 188 4.41 -24.52 5.87
N ARG A 189 5.11 -23.91 6.82
CA ARG A 189 5.91 -24.63 7.85
C ARG A 189 5.08 -25.06 9.05
N ASN A 190 3.76 -24.89 8.98
CA ASN A 190 2.82 -25.29 10.03
C ASN A 190 3.04 -24.60 11.38
N LEU A 191 3.54 -23.37 11.36
CA LEU A 191 3.76 -22.57 12.58
C LEU A 191 2.47 -21.91 13.09
N GLY A 192 1.43 -21.84 12.24
CA GLY A 192 0.15 -21.26 12.61
C GLY A 192 -0.76 -21.08 11.41
N ILE A 193 -1.86 -20.36 11.65
CA ILE A 193 -2.87 -19.95 10.67
C ILE A 193 -2.63 -18.47 10.37
N GLY A 194 -2.59 -18.10 9.09
CA GLY A 194 -2.30 -16.72 8.66
C GLY A 194 -3.48 -16.06 7.99
N SER A 195 -3.58 -14.72 8.15
CA SER A 195 -4.51 -13.88 7.37
C SER A 195 -3.75 -13.13 6.29
N ILE A 196 -4.13 -13.33 5.02
CA ILE A 196 -3.53 -12.69 3.85
C ILE A 196 -4.57 -12.43 2.76
N MET A 197 -4.21 -11.62 1.77
CA MET A 197 -5.04 -11.37 0.60
C MET A 197 -5.15 -12.66 -0.25
N ALA A 198 -6.37 -12.97 -0.73
CA ALA A 198 -6.69 -14.20 -1.44
C ALA A 198 -5.84 -14.41 -2.70
N ASP A 199 -5.63 -13.34 -3.48
CA ASP A 199 -4.83 -13.40 -4.71
C ASP A 199 -3.40 -13.90 -4.45
N PHE A 200 -2.83 -13.51 -3.31
CA PHE A 200 -1.49 -13.98 -2.92
C PHE A 200 -1.50 -15.46 -2.55
N ALA A 201 -2.53 -15.91 -1.85
CA ALA A 201 -2.66 -17.30 -1.44
C ALA A 201 -2.91 -18.26 -2.60
N GLN A 202 -3.52 -17.77 -3.70
CA GLN A 202 -4.06 -18.62 -4.75
C GLN A 202 -3.04 -19.59 -5.34
N SER A 203 -1.83 -19.14 -5.65
CA SER A 203 -0.78 -20.00 -6.20
C SER A 203 -0.34 -21.13 -5.24
N TYR A 204 -0.38 -20.88 -3.94
CA TYR A 204 -0.06 -21.89 -2.91
C TYR A 204 -1.23 -22.87 -2.71
N ILE A 205 -2.47 -22.38 -2.83
CA ILE A 205 -3.68 -23.19 -2.74
C ILE A 205 -3.77 -24.14 -3.95
N ASP A 206 -3.51 -23.63 -5.16
CA ASP A 206 -3.57 -24.41 -6.41
C ASP A 206 -2.53 -25.56 -6.42
N ARG A 207 -1.37 -25.36 -5.77
CA ARG A 207 -0.37 -26.42 -5.58
C ARG A 207 -0.68 -27.37 -4.43
N GLY A 208 -1.67 -27.07 -3.60
CA GLY A 208 -1.98 -27.84 -2.41
C GLY A 208 -1.03 -27.64 -1.22
N ASP A 209 -0.17 -26.62 -1.27
CA ASP A 209 0.75 -26.26 -0.18
C ASP A 209 -0.02 -25.68 1.02
N LEU A 210 -1.09 -24.95 0.72
CA LEU A 210 -1.97 -24.30 1.68
C LEU A 210 -3.44 -24.56 1.32
N PHE A 211 -4.34 -24.30 2.25
CA PHE A 211 -5.77 -24.27 1.99
C PHE A 211 -6.44 -23.10 2.71
N ARG A 212 -7.53 -22.62 2.13
CA ARG A 212 -8.36 -21.57 2.68
C ARG A 212 -9.26 -22.14 3.78
N LEU A 213 -9.34 -21.44 4.91
CA LEU A 213 -10.34 -21.69 5.94
C LEU A 213 -11.69 -21.06 5.54
N GLN A 214 -12.77 -21.76 5.84
CA GLN A 214 -14.10 -21.29 5.58
C GLN A 214 -14.76 -20.86 6.89
N PHE A 215 -15.39 -19.67 6.89
CA PHE A 215 -16.10 -19.14 8.04
C PHE A 215 -17.58 -18.95 7.72
N LYS A 216 -18.44 -19.00 8.75
CA LYS A 216 -19.90 -18.77 8.63
C LYS A 216 -20.22 -17.43 7.97
N LYS A 217 -19.41 -16.42 8.25
CA LYS A 217 -19.50 -15.07 7.69
C LYS A 217 -18.14 -14.71 7.06
N PRO A 218 -18.06 -14.44 5.76
CA PRO A 218 -16.80 -14.05 5.15
C PRO A 218 -16.39 -12.64 5.60
N ILE A 219 -15.07 -12.37 5.62
CA ILE A 219 -14.57 -11.01 5.76
C ILE A 219 -15.08 -10.21 4.54
N PRO A 220 -15.70 -9.04 4.72
CA PRO A 220 -16.19 -8.25 3.60
C PRO A 220 -15.06 -7.87 2.67
N LYS A 221 -15.35 -7.83 1.39
CA LYS A 221 -14.39 -7.40 0.38
C LYS A 221 -14.09 -5.91 0.50
N ARG A 222 -12.89 -5.52 0.11
CA ARG A 222 -12.43 -4.14 0.07
C ARG A 222 -11.77 -3.83 -1.28
N HIS A 223 -11.17 -2.67 -1.46
CA HIS A 223 -10.63 -2.27 -2.74
C HIS A 223 -9.16 -1.89 -2.64
N MET A 224 -8.40 -2.22 -3.65
CA MET A 224 -7.23 -1.44 -4.01
C MET A 224 -7.69 -0.13 -4.63
N CYS A 225 -7.05 0.95 -4.25
CA CYS A 225 -7.39 2.29 -4.69
C CYS A 225 -6.13 3.00 -5.17
N ILE A 226 -6.28 3.80 -6.22
CA ILE A 226 -5.27 4.73 -6.66
C ILE A 226 -5.58 6.06 -5.98
N ILE A 227 -4.57 6.67 -5.35
CA ILE A 227 -4.68 7.96 -4.68
C ILE A 227 -3.76 8.98 -5.32
N SER A 228 -4.25 10.20 -5.50
CA SER A 228 -3.48 11.35 -6.01
C SER A 228 -3.80 12.62 -5.21
N ASP A 229 -2.88 13.61 -5.24
CA ASP A 229 -3.08 14.90 -4.54
C ASP A 229 -3.71 15.93 -5.51
N ARG A 230 -4.93 16.35 -5.22
CA ARG A 230 -5.67 17.34 -6.02
C ARG A 230 -4.99 18.70 -6.12
N ARG A 231 -4.12 19.04 -5.17
CA ARG A 231 -3.41 20.34 -5.15
C ARG A 231 -2.24 20.38 -6.13
N ARG A 232 -1.78 19.21 -6.58
CA ARG A 232 -0.57 19.06 -7.41
C ARG A 232 -0.93 18.45 -8.75
N GLY A 233 -0.39 19.03 -9.81
CA GLY A 233 -0.45 18.40 -11.12
C GLY A 233 0.53 17.22 -11.18
N MET A 234 0.12 16.14 -11.81
CA MET A 234 1.02 15.04 -12.13
C MET A 234 1.85 15.34 -13.37
N SER A 235 3.04 14.76 -13.45
CA SER A 235 3.86 14.82 -14.67
C SER A 235 3.15 14.15 -15.86
N VAL A 236 3.56 14.48 -17.08
CA VAL A 236 3.01 13.82 -18.29
C VAL A 236 3.24 12.31 -18.23
N ALA A 237 4.41 11.88 -17.75
CA ALA A 237 4.75 10.47 -17.60
C ALA A 237 3.84 9.76 -16.58
N ALA A 238 3.58 10.40 -15.41
CA ALA A 238 2.67 9.85 -14.39
C ALA A 238 1.23 9.76 -14.92
N ASN A 239 0.75 10.79 -15.66
CA ASN A 239 -0.55 10.74 -16.30
C ASN A 239 -0.66 9.60 -17.33
N LYS A 240 0.38 9.37 -18.15
CA LYS A 240 0.41 8.27 -19.11
C LYS A 240 0.36 6.89 -18.43
N LEU A 241 1.03 6.72 -17.31
CA LEU A 241 0.90 5.48 -16.53
C LEU A 241 -0.51 5.36 -15.92
N MET A 242 -1.09 6.44 -15.41
CA MET A 242 -2.45 6.47 -14.87
C MET A 242 -3.53 6.14 -15.90
N GLU A 243 -3.30 6.44 -17.20
CA GLU A 243 -4.20 6.05 -18.31
C GLU A 243 -4.21 4.53 -18.54
N LEU A 244 -3.14 3.83 -18.16
CA LEU A 244 -3.04 2.37 -18.28
C LEU A 244 -3.68 1.64 -17.09
N LEU A 245 -3.71 2.28 -15.89
CA LEU A 245 -4.27 1.72 -14.65
C LEU A 245 -5.80 1.83 -14.60
#